data_eb42570328ed9bf3b5d255f3e66c6689
#
_entry.id   eb42570328ed9bf3b5d255f3e66c6689
#
_cell.length_a   1.000
_cell.length_b   1.000
_cell.length_c   1.000
_cell.angle_alpha   90.00
_cell.angle_beta   90.00
_cell.angle_gamma   90.00
#
_symmetry.space_group_name_H-M   'P 1'
#
loop_
_entity.id
_entity.type
_entity.pdbx_description
1 polymer ?
#
loop_
_entity_poly.entity_id
_entity_poly.type
_entity_poly.pdbx_seq_one_letter_code
_entity_poly.pdbx_strand_id
1 'polypeptide(L)'
;RNLRHDIWFVDAVTALNHMRVAQSLGIQTFAIWRLGSEDRSLWRIWDMPGDPGAPDKLRDVPPGADVDMEGQGEILRIEEKPAHGTRDLTIDPDSQLITDEVYQNLPEPYRVGRYGYSTNKVAITFDDGPDPQWTPKILDVLKQKKATATFFLIGIQTDKFSRLAKRIYAEGHTIGNHTFTHPDVSGISTGY
;
A
#
# COMPACT_ATOMS: atom_id res chain seq x y z
N ARG A 1 -23.28 11.81 17.77
CA ARG A 1 -24.38 11.74 16.78
C ARG A 1 -23.82 11.03 15.57
N ASN A 2 -24.32 9.83 15.28
CA ASN A 2 -24.04 9.16 14.01
C ASN A 2 -24.76 9.92 12.92
N LEU A 3 -24.01 10.63 12.08
CA LEU A 3 -24.54 11.25 10.87
C LEU A 3 -24.55 10.19 9.77
N ARG A 4 -25.67 10.05 9.09
CA ARG A 4 -25.75 9.25 7.88
C ARG A 4 -25.14 10.07 6.74
N HIS A 5 -24.22 9.47 6.01
CA HIS A 5 -23.62 10.03 4.80
C HIS A 5 -24.07 9.18 3.62
N ASP A 6 -24.64 9.79 2.60
CA ASP A 6 -24.95 9.15 1.33
C ASP A 6 -23.91 9.62 0.30
N ILE A 7 -23.20 8.67 -0.32
CA ILE A 7 -22.16 8.94 -1.30
C ILE A 7 -22.66 8.46 -2.67
N TRP A 8 -22.62 9.34 -3.65
CA TRP A 8 -23.00 9.06 -5.01
C TRP A 8 -21.77 8.99 -5.91
N PHE A 9 -21.59 7.89 -6.64
CA PHE A 9 -20.46 7.71 -7.54
C PHE A 9 -20.89 6.89 -8.76
N VAL A 10 -20.11 6.97 -9.85
CA VAL A 10 -20.28 6.16 -11.03
C VAL A 10 -19.25 5.04 -10.97
N ASP A 11 -19.74 3.83 -10.78
CA ASP A 11 -18.94 2.61 -10.81
C ASP A 11 -18.86 2.00 -12.21
N ALA A 12 -18.19 0.87 -12.35
CA ALA A 12 -18.07 0.19 -13.64
C ALA A 12 -19.39 -0.41 -14.14
N VAL A 13 -20.32 -0.75 -13.25
CA VAL A 13 -21.66 -1.26 -13.59
C VAL A 13 -22.49 -0.14 -14.21
N THR A 14 -22.55 1.00 -13.55
CA THR A 14 -23.24 2.20 -14.08
C THR A 14 -22.62 2.64 -15.41
N ALA A 15 -21.28 2.65 -15.50
CA ALA A 15 -20.59 3.01 -16.74
C ALA A 15 -20.93 2.04 -17.87
N LEU A 16 -20.94 0.72 -17.64
CA LEU A 16 -21.33 -0.27 -18.66
C LEU A 16 -22.74 -0.03 -19.16
N ASN A 17 -23.70 0.20 -18.26
CA ASN A 17 -25.09 0.49 -18.64
C ASN A 17 -25.17 1.76 -19.50
N HIS A 18 -24.49 2.84 -19.12
CA HIS A 18 -24.44 4.07 -19.92
C HIS A 18 -23.84 3.84 -21.29
N MET A 19 -22.74 3.08 -21.40
CA MET A 19 -22.11 2.75 -22.67
C MET A 19 -23.05 1.93 -23.57
N ARG A 20 -23.75 0.94 -23.04
CA ARG A 20 -24.71 0.11 -23.79
C ARG A 20 -25.90 0.92 -24.30
N VAL A 21 -26.49 1.75 -23.45
CA VAL A 21 -27.57 2.66 -23.87
C VAL A 21 -27.10 3.64 -24.96
N ALA A 22 -25.91 4.24 -24.77
CA ALA A 22 -25.35 5.15 -25.76
C ALA A 22 -25.07 4.46 -27.11
N GLN A 23 -24.54 3.23 -27.08
CA GLN A 23 -24.34 2.43 -28.32
C GLN A 23 -25.65 2.13 -29.03
N SER A 24 -26.74 1.83 -28.31
CA SER A 24 -28.06 1.63 -28.93
C SER A 24 -28.60 2.87 -29.65
N LEU A 25 -28.12 4.05 -29.25
CA LEU A 25 -28.42 5.35 -29.88
C LEU A 25 -27.38 5.74 -30.96
N GLY A 26 -26.45 4.86 -31.32
CA GLY A 26 -25.44 5.09 -32.34
C GLY A 26 -24.18 5.83 -31.87
N ILE A 27 -24.03 6.08 -30.58
CA ILE A 27 -22.84 6.72 -29.99
C ILE A 27 -21.77 5.65 -29.76
N GLN A 28 -20.58 5.84 -30.32
CA GLN A 28 -19.48 4.86 -30.24
C GLN A 28 -18.22 5.38 -29.56
N THR A 29 -18.20 6.65 -29.19
CA THR A 29 -17.03 7.26 -28.57
C THR A 29 -17.36 7.70 -27.14
N PHE A 30 -16.53 7.27 -26.20
CA PHE A 30 -16.71 7.55 -24.77
C PHE A 30 -15.46 8.20 -24.20
N ALA A 31 -15.66 9.05 -23.23
CA ALA A 31 -14.59 9.64 -22.41
C ALA A 31 -14.94 9.50 -20.94
N ILE A 32 -13.93 9.27 -20.13
CA ILE A 32 -14.06 9.17 -18.68
C ILE A 32 -13.42 10.37 -18.02
N TRP A 33 -14.09 10.94 -17.07
CA TRP A 33 -13.56 11.86 -16.09
C TRP A 33 -13.78 11.29 -14.70
N ARG A 34 -12.71 11.02 -13.90
CA ARG A 34 -11.27 11.11 -14.22
C ARG A 34 -10.56 9.82 -13.79
N LEU A 35 -9.34 9.62 -14.34
CA LEU A 35 -8.48 8.50 -13.94
C LEU A 35 -7.96 8.67 -12.50
N GLY A 36 -7.75 7.54 -11.81
CA GLY A 36 -7.15 7.43 -10.49
C GLY A 36 -8.14 7.22 -9.34
N SER A 37 -9.45 7.37 -9.58
CA SER A 37 -10.51 7.08 -8.60
C SER A 37 -11.62 6.20 -9.18
N GLU A 38 -11.41 5.65 -10.36
CA GLU A 38 -12.36 4.78 -11.04
C GLU A 38 -12.43 3.40 -10.39
N ASP A 39 -13.60 2.75 -10.53
CA ASP A 39 -13.74 1.30 -10.33
C ASP A 39 -12.89 0.57 -11.37
N ARG A 40 -11.81 -0.06 -10.94
CA ARG A 40 -10.80 -0.67 -11.84
C ARG A 40 -11.32 -1.85 -12.64
N SER A 41 -12.45 -2.44 -12.26
CA SER A 41 -13.11 -3.48 -13.07
C SER A 41 -13.57 -2.95 -14.42
N LEU A 42 -13.79 -1.63 -14.55
CA LEU A 42 -14.16 -0.96 -15.80
C LEU A 42 -13.18 -1.26 -16.94
N TRP A 43 -11.88 -1.37 -16.65
CA TRP A 43 -10.86 -1.63 -17.66
C TRP A 43 -10.97 -3.02 -18.29
N ARG A 44 -11.71 -3.93 -17.67
CA ARG A 44 -11.96 -5.27 -18.19
C ARG A 44 -13.03 -5.29 -19.29
N ILE A 45 -13.80 -4.23 -19.41
CA ILE A 45 -14.93 -4.15 -20.35
C ILE A 45 -14.85 -2.92 -21.29
N TRP A 46 -13.85 -2.05 -21.09
CA TRP A 46 -13.76 -0.78 -21.80
C TRP A 46 -13.78 -0.92 -23.32
N ASP A 47 -13.05 -1.89 -23.87
CA ASP A 47 -12.93 -2.11 -25.30
C ASP A 47 -14.09 -2.94 -25.89
N MET A 48 -14.95 -3.49 -25.05
CA MET A 48 -16.01 -4.41 -25.49
C MET A 48 -17.31 -4.27 -24.67
N PRO A 49 -17.86 -3.07 -24.52
CA PRO A 49 -19.07 -2.88 -23.70
C PRO A 49 -20.29 -3.63 -24.23
N GLY A 50 -20.35 -3.92 -25.55
CA GLY A 50 -21.40 -4.71 -26.17
C GLY A 50 -21.27 -6.23 -26.00
N ASP A 51 -20.17 -6.74 -25.43
CA ASP A 51 -19.99 -8.18 -25.13
C ASP A 51 -21.06 -8.66 -24.13
N PRO A 52 -21.86 -9.68 -24.43
CA PRO A 52 -22.81 -10.28 -23.49
C PRO A 52 -22.15 -10.76 -22.20
N GLY A 53 -20.88 -11.18 -22.24
CA GLY A 53 -20.10 -11.61 -21.09
C GLY A 53 -19.46 -10.46 -20.30
N ALA A 54 -19.61 -9.20 -20.70
CA ALA A 54 -19.04 -8.07 -19.98
C ALA A 54 -19.51 -7.95 -18.52
N PRO A 55 -20.77 -8.19 -18.16
CA PRO A 55 -21.20 -8.16 -16.76
C PRO A 55 -20.45 -9.14 -15.86
N ASP A 56 -20.14 -10.34 -16.34
CA ASP A 56 -19.44 -11.33 -15.51
C ASP A 56 -18.01 -10.88 -15.16
N LYS A 57 -17.37 -10.09 -16.03
CA LYS A 57 -16.06 -9.50 -15.78
C LYS A 57 -16.08 -8.42 -14.69
N LEU A 58 -17.26 -7.89 -14.38
CA LEU A 58 -17.46 -6.87 -13.35
C LEU A 58 -17.74 -7.45 -11.97
N ARG A 59 -17.96 -8.76 -11.83
CA ARG A 59 -18.24 -9.39 -10.53
C ARG A 59 -17.05 -9.37 -9.59
N ASP A 60 -15.84 -9.38 -10.12
CA ASP A 60 -14.59 -9.21 -9.37
C ASP A 60 -14.10 -7.76 -9.49
N VAL A 61 -13.94 -7.10 -8.36
CA VAL A 61 -13.56 -5.69 -8.28
C VAL A 61 -12.12 -5.57 -7.78
N PRO A 62 -11.16 -5.24 -8.66
CA PRO A 62 -9.78 -5.06 -8.22
C PRO A 62 -9.65 -3.91 -7.23
N PRO A 63 -8.72 -4.01 -6.24
CA PRO A 63 -8.46 -2.90 -5.32
C PRO A 63 -7.95 -1.66 -6.06
N GLY A 64 -8.23 -0.49 -5.51
CA GLY A 64 -7.66 0.78 -5.95
C GLY A 64 -6.13 0.81 -5.85
N ALA A 65 -5.52 1.82 -6.44
CA ALA A 65 -4.09 2.09 -6.28
C ALA A 65 -3.78 2.91 -5.01
N ASP A 66 -4.81 3.36 -4.31
CA ASP A 66 -4.67 4.17 -3.11
C ASP A 66 -4.05 3.39 -1.96
N VAL A 67 -3.40 4.13 -1.09
CA VAL A 67 -2.82 3.63 0.16
C VAL A 67 -3.44 4.43 1.30
N ASP A 68 -4.17 3.76 2.17
CA ASP A 68 -4.72 4.36 3.36
C ASP A 68 -3.63 4.50 4.42
N MET A 69 -3.32 5.74 4.79
CA MET A 69 -2.31 6.06 5.78
C MET A 69 -2.97 6.48 7.08
N GLU A 70 -2.86 5.64 8.12
CA GLU A 70 -3.47 5.88 9.42
C GLU A 70 -2.42 6.20 10.50
N GLY A 71 -2.74 7.11 11.40
CA GLY A 71 -1.88 7.47 12.54
C GLY A 71 -0.85 8.54 12.22
N GLN A 72 0.17 8.64 13.07
CA GLN A 72 1.22 9.67 13.00
C GLN A 72 2.59 9.09 13.32
N GLY A 73 3.62 9.57 12.63
CA GLY A 73 5.01 9.16 12.82
C GLY A 73 5.67 8.71 11.52
N GLU A 74 6.96 8.39 11.62
CA GLU A 74 7.78 7.99 10.48
C GLU A 74 7.99 6.48 10.36
N ILE A 75 7.59 5.72 11.39
CA ILE A 75 7.63 4.26 11.36
C ILE A 75 6.39 3.77 10.63
N LEU A 76 6.60 3.09 9.50
CA LEU A 76 5.52 2.54 8.68
C LEU A 76 5.37 1.05 8.92
N ARG A 77 4.12 0.61 9.02
CA ARG A 77 3.77 -0.80 9.12
C ARG A 77 2.61 -1.10 8.19
N ILE A 78 2.74 -2.14 7.38
CA ILE A 78 1.63 -2.65 6.58
C ILE A 78 0.69 -3.38 7.53
N GLU A 79 -0.50 -2.84 7.72
CA GLU A 79 -1.57 -3.44 8.53
C GLU A 79 -2.40 -4.40 7.68
N GLU A 80 -2.75 -3.99 6.46
CA GLU A 80 -3.52 -4.79 5.52
C GLU A 80 -2.97 -4.69 4.11
N LYS A 81 -3.05 -5.79 3.39
CA LYS A 81 -2.69 -5.86 1.97
C LYS A 81 -3.93 -5.72 1.10
N PRO A 82 -3.79 -5.26 -0.14
CA PRO A 82 -4.92 -5.14 -1.04
C PRO A 82 -5.67 -6.45 -1.21
N ALA A 83 -7.00 -6.37 -1.19
CA ALA A 83 -7.88 -7.49 -1.46
C ALA A 83 -8.91 -7.12 -2.52
N HIS A 84 -9.26 -8.09 -3.36
CA HIS A 84 -10.32 -7.93 -4.34
C HIS A 84 -11.69 -7.91 -3.66
N GLY A 85 -12.56 -7.02 -4.10
CA GLY A 85 -13.98 -7.05 -3.80
C GLY A 85 -14.72 -8.02 -4.72
N THR A 86 -15.92 -8.38 -4.30
CA THR A 86 -16.84 -9.20 -5.10
C THR A 86 -18.26 -8.64 -5.02
N ARG A 87 -18.99 -8.70 -6.13
CA ARG A 87 -20.38 -8.27 -6.21
C ARG A 87 -21.23 -9.22 -7.04
N ASP A 88 -22.49 -9.35 -6.64
CA ASP A 88 -23.52 -10.00 -7.41
C ASP A 88 -24.23 -9.00 -8.31
N LEU A 89 -24.54 -9.41 -9.51
CA LEU A 89 -25.21 -8.58 -10.52
C LEU A 89 -26.47 -9.28 -11.03
N THR A 90 -27.56 -8.53 -11.07
CA THR A 90 -28.80 -8.94 -11.73
C THR A 90 -28.88 -8.28 -13.09
N ILE A 91 -29.09 -9.09 -14.14
CA ILE A 91 -29.09 -8.62 -15.53
C ILE A 91 -30.49 -8.83 -16.10
N ASP A 92 -31.06 -7.79 -16.66
CA ASP A 92 -32.30 -7.91 -17.40
C ASP A 92 -32.07 -8.64 -18.75
N PRO A 93 -32.79 -9.75 -19.00
CA PRO A 93 -32.52 -10.59 -20.17
C PRO A 93 -32.85 -9.92 -21.50
N ASP A 94 -33.77 -8.96 -21.50
CA ASP A 94 -34.25 -8.32 -22.74
C ASP A 94 -33.36 -7.13 -23.12
N SER A 95 -33.09 -6.25 -22.14
CA SER A 95 -32.27 -5.05 -22.38
C SER A 95 -30.77 -5.30 -22.20
N GLN A 96 -30.39 -6.42 -21.57
CA GLN A 96 -29.01 -6.74 -21.22
C GLN A 96 -28.36 -5.70 -20.28
N LEU A 97 -29.16 -4.86 -19.62
CA LEU A 97 -28.69 -3.89 -18.63
C LEU A 97 -28.62 -4.56 -17.25
N ILE A 98 -27.68 -4.11 -16.44
CA ILE A 98 -27.58 -4.52 -15.05
C ILE A 98 -28.58 -3.69 -14.25
N THR A 99 -29.55 -4.36 -13.61
CA THR A 99 -30.66 -3.73 -12.90
C THR A 99 -30.45 -3.69 -11.39
N ASP A 100 -29.57 -4.51 -10.87
CA ASP A 100 -29.24 -4.54 -9.44
C ASP A 100 -27.79 -4.98 -9.23
N GLU A 101 -27.19 -4.46 -8.16
CA GLU A 101 -25.83 -4.72 -7.74
C GLU A 101 -25.75 -4.83 -6.22
N VAL A 102 -25.14 -5.91 -5.75
CA VAL A 102 -24.95 -6.14 -4.30
C VAL A 102 -23.49 -6.54 -4.05
N TYR A 103 -22.73 -5.69 -3.37
CA TYR A 103 -21.39 -6.05 -2.92
C TYR A 103 -21.44 -7.11 -1.84
N GLN A 104 -20.75 -8.22 -2.06
CA GLN A 104 -20.52 -9.26 -1.06
C GLN A 104 -19.29 -8.90 -0.21
N ASN A 105 -18.25 -8.39 -0.86
CA ASN A 105 -17.06 -7.85 -0.22
C ASN A 105 -16.62 -6.60 -0.97
N LEU A 106 -16.28 -5.54 -0.25
CA LEU A 106 -15.65 -4.35 -0.84
C LEU A 106 -14.18 -4.63 -1.16
N PRO A 107 -13.62 -4.04 -2.23
CA PRO A 107 -12.19 -4.08 -2.46
C PRO A 107 -11.47 -3.25 -1.38
N GLU A 108 -10.35 -3.78 -0.89
CA GLU A 108 -9.57 -3.11 0.15
C GLU A 108 -8.22 -2.63 -0.41
N PRO A 109 -7.82 -1.38 -0.14
CA PRO A 109 -6.51 -0.85 -0.51
C PRO A 109 -5.41 -1.37 0.44
N TYR A 110 -4.15 -0.95 0.23
CA TYR A 110 -3.15 -1.03 1.27
C TYR A 110 -3.56 -0.15 2.45
N ARG A 111 -3.53 -0.72 3.66
CA ARG A 111 -3.60 0.05 4.89
C ARG A 111 -2.24 0.06 5.57
N VAL A 112 -1.69 1.25 5.77
CA VAL A 112 -0.37 1.47 6.34
C VAL A 112 -0.50 2.30 7.60
N GLY A 113 -0.18 1.69 8.74
CA GLY A 113 -0.10 2.39 10.02
C GLY A 113 1.17 3.23 10.13
N ARG A 114 1.06 4.44 10.63
CA ARG A 114 2.17 5.34 10.96
C ARG A 114 2.34 5.41 12.47
N TYR A 115 3.54 5.17 12.95
CA TYR A 115 3.86 5.07 14.37
C TYR A 115 5.08 5.90 14.74
N GLY A 116 5.34 6.01 16.04
CA GLY A 116 6.56 6.63 16.57
C GLY A 116 6.49 8.15 16.68
N TYR A 117 5.34 8.78 16.44
CA TYR A 117 5.20 10.22 16.68
C TYR A 117 5.37 10.55 18.16
N SER A 118 6.23 11.53 18.45
CA SER A 118 6.41 12.05 19.79
C SER A 118 6.87 13.51 19.73
N THR A 119 6.20 14.38 20.45
CA THR A 119 6.50 15.82 20.49
C THR A 119 7.79 16.14 21.29
N ASN A 120 8.20 15.24 22.19
CA ASN A 120 9.26 15.50 23.17
C ASN A 120 10.43 14.52 23.10
N LYS A 121 10.54 13.74 22.01
CA LYS A 121 11.60 12.75 21.84
C LYS A 121 12.25 12.89 20.48
N VAL A 122 13.54 12.58 20.42
CA VAL A 122 14.32 12.48 19.19
C VAL A 122 14.87 11.06 19.12
N ALA A 123 14.71 10.43 17.96
CA ALA A 123 15.40 9.18 17.67
C ALA A 123 16.80 9.50 17.16
N ILE A 124 17.80 8.88 17.78
CA ILE A 124 19.21 8.97 17.33
C ILE A 124 19.49 7.68 16.58
N THR A 125 19.95 7.79 15.33
CA THR A 125 20.30 6.64 14.50
C THR A 125 21.74 6.74 13.99
N PHE A 126 22.37 5.60 13.80
CA PHE A 126 23.70 5.45 13.20
C PHE A 126 23.65 4.34 12.17
N ASP A 127 23.98 4.68 10.94
CA ASP A 127 23.94 3.77 9.80
C ASP A 127 25.36 3.26 9.47
N ASP A 128 25.45 2.23 8.61
CA ASP A 128 26.67 1.67 8.04
C ASP A 128 27.64 0.97 9.00
N GLY A 129 27.31 0.86 10.27
CA GLY A 129 28.16 0.17 11.26
C GLY A 129 28.09 -1.37 11.19
N PRO A 130 28.82 -2.02 12.14
CA PRO A 130 29.71 -1.43 13.13
C PRO A 130 31.07 -1.04 12.53
N ASP A 131 31.59 0.12 12.94
CA ASP A 131 32.92 0.60 12.59
C ASP A 131 33.88 0.46 13.77
N PRO A 132 35.11 -0.09 13.59
CA PRO A 132 36.01 -0.38 14.70
C PRO A 132 36.59 0.88 15.35
N GLN A 133 36.62 2.00 14.65
CA GLN A 133 37.16 3.27 15.15
C GLN A 133 36.10 4.13 15.82
N TRP A 134 34.90 4.21 15.20
CA TRP A 134 33.88 5.15 15.62
C TRP A 134 32.82 4.55 16.55
N THR A 135 32.37 3.32 16.28
CA THR A 135 31.33 2.69 17.12
C THR A 135 31.66 2.65 18.59
N PRO A 136 32.90 2.27 19.02
CA PRO A 136 33.24 2.31 20.45
C PRO A 136 33.12 3.70 21.05
N LYS A 137 33.59 4.74 20.37
CA LYS A 137 33.55 6.13 20.86
C LYS A 137 32.10 6.63 20.98
N ILE A 138 31.24 6.29 20.02
CA ILE A 138 29.81 6.62 20.04
C ILE A 138 29.15 5.96 21.25
N LEU A 139 29.39 4.68 21.50
CA LEU A 139 28.84 3.93 22.61
C LEU A 139 29.29 4.54 23.97
N ASP A 140 30.55 4.93 24.06
CA ASP A 140 31.05 5.58 25.27
C ASP A 140 30.34 6.90 25.57
N VAL A 141 30.08 7.72 24.53
CA VAL A 141 29.33 8.97 24.66
C VAL A 141 27.88 8.71 25.02
N LEU A 142 27.21 7.78 24.34
CA LEU A 142 25.82 7.41 24.64
C LEU A 142 25.67 6.94 26.07
N LYS A 143 26.59 6.11 26.55
CA LYS A 143 26.65 5.65 27.94
C LYS A 143 26.83 6.80 28.94
N GLN A 144 27.76 7.72 28.66
CA GLN A 144 27.99 8.92 29.49
C GLN A 144 26.71 9.78 29.58
N LYS A 145 25.99 9.91 28.46
CA LYS A 145 24.77 10.73 28.36
C LYS A 145 23.51 9.99 28.79
N LYS A 146 23.61 8.71 29.15
CA LYS A 146 22.46 7.81 29.46
C LYS A 146 21.42 7.83 28.37
N ALA A 147 21.87 7.89 27.10
CA ALA A 147 21.04 7.91 25.91
C ALA A 147 21.08 6.56 25.21
N THR A 148 19.96 6.19 24.59
CA THR A 148 19.85 5.03 23.71
C THR A 148 19.77 5.47 22.28
N ALA A 149 20.19 4.62 21.33
CA ALA A 149 20.16 4.86 19.91
C ALA A 149 19.77 3.59 19.15
N THR A 150 19.46 3.75 17.88
CA THR A 150 19.31 2.64 16.92
C THR A 150 20.51 2.62 16.00
N PHE A 151 21.10 1.44 15.82
CA PHE A 151 22.21 1.20 14.91
C PHE A 151 21.73 0.32 13.77
N PHE A 152 21.70 0.86 12.56
CA PHE A 152 21.42 0.09 11.34
C PHE A 152 22.72 -0.50 10.82
N LEU A 153 22.88 -1.83 11.05
CA LEU A 153 24.14 -2.51 10.82
C LEU A 153 24.18 -3.22 9.49
N ILE A 154 25.30 -3.07 8.77
CA ILE A 154 25.60 -3.83 7.55
C ILE A 154 26.06 -5.24 7.95
N GLY A 155 25.48 -6.29 7.30
CA GLY A 155 25.74 -7.69 7.66
C GLY A 155 27.21 -8.04 7.61
N ILE A 156 27.91 -7.73 6.52
CA ILE A 156 29.36 -8.03 6.37
C ILE A 156 30.23 -7.33 7.42
N GLN A 157 29.86 -6.13 7.88
CA GLN A 157 30.57 -5.43 8.95
C GLN A 157 30.27 -6.06 10.31
N THR A 158 29.01 -6.53 10.48
CA THR A 158 28.60 -7.25 11.68
C THR A 158 29.37 -8.56 11.85
N ASP A 159 29.54 -9.33 10.79
CA ASP A 159 30.35 -10.55 10.81
C ASP A 159 31.81 -10.24 11.18
N LYS A 160 32.39 -9.23 10.54
CA LYS A 160 33.78 -8.82 10.76
C LYS A 160 34.02 -8.27 12.16
N PHE A 161 33.07 -7.52 12.73
CA PHE A 161 33.20 -6.85 14.01
C PHE A 161 32.10 -7.30 14.99
N SER A 162 31.83 -8.60 15.05
CA SER A 162 30.74 -9.19 15.84
C SER A 162 30.77 -8.82 17.34
N ARG A 163 31.96 -8.57 17.92
CA ARG A 163 32.10 -8.10 19.28
C ARG A 163 31.48 -6.71 19.48
N LEU A 164 31.59 -5.83 18.49
CA LEU A 164 30.98 -4.49 18.55
C LEU A 164 29.47 -4.58 18.43
N ALA A 165 28.93 -5.41 17.54
CA ALA A 165 27.50 -5.65 17.44
C ALA A 165 26.92 -6.19 18.76
N LYS A 166 27.63 -7.15 19.41
CA LYS A 166 27.24 -7.64 20.73
C LYS A 166 27.31 -6.55 21.80
N ARG A 167 28.30 -5.64 21.75
CA ARG A 167 28.41 -4.51 22.64
C ARG A 167 27.25 -3.55 22.49
N ILE A 168 26.88 -3.19 21.24
CA ILE A 168 25.72 -2.34 20.93
C ILE A 168 24.47 -2.91 21.61
N TYR A 169 24.19 -4.21 21.42
CA TYR A 169 23.02 -4.86 22.00
C TYR A 169 23.09 -4.91 23.54
N ALA A 170 24.25 -5.29 24.11
CA ALA A 170 24.44 -5.42 25.54
C ALA A 170 24.30 -4.09 26.30
N GLU A 171 24.61 -2.95 25.64
CA GLU A 171 24.45 -1.62 26.23
C GLU A 171 23.02 -1.06 26.03
N GLY A 172 22.06 -1.87 25.53
CA GLY A 172 20.63 -1.54 25.46
C GLY A 172 20.22 -0.70 24.24
N HIS A 173 21.03 -0.69 23.20
CA HIS A 173 20.71 -0.04 21.95
C HIS A 173 19.91 -0.98 21.02
N THR A 174 19.10 -0.40 20.14
CA THR A 174 18.38 -1.14 19.12
C THR A 174 19.28 -1.43 17.92
N ILE A 175 19.20 -2.64 17.37
CA ILE A 175 19.86 -3.00 16.12
C ILE A 175 18.82 -3.11 15.03
N GLY A 176 19.02 -2.37 13.93
CA GLY A 176 18.27 -2.43 12.69
C GLY A 176 19.08 -3.11 11.58
N ASN A 177 18.39 -3.62 10.57
CA ASN A 177 19.01 -4.19 9.39
C ASN A 177 19.34 -3.10 8.36
N HIS A 178 20.57 -3.12 7.82
CA HIS A 178 21.02 -2.20 6.77
C HIS A 178 21.58 -2.96 5.56
N THR A 179 20.88 -4.02 5.17
CA THR A 179 21.29 -5.00 4.14
C THR A 179 22.58 -5.75 4.51
N PHE A 180 22.97 -6.74 3.70
CA PHE A 180 24.18 -7.51 3.98
C PHE A 180 25.45 -6.83 3.46
N THR A 181 25.42 -6.29 2.24
CA THR A 181 26.59 -5.67 1.56
C THR A 181 26.39 -4.20 1.23
N HIS A 182 25.28 -3.59 1.61
CA HIS A 182 24.88 -2.22 1.29
C HIS A 182 24.87 -1.94 -0.25
N PRO A 183 24.18 -2.79 -1.06
CA PRO A 183 24.08 -2.57 -2.49
C PRO A 183 23.15 -1.38 -2.79
N ASP A 184 23.33 -0.77 -3.96
CA ASP A 184 22.31 0.11 -4.53
C ASP A 184 21.08 -0.73 -4.91
N VAL A 185 20.01 -0.57 -4.14
CA VAL A 185 18.76 -1.34 -4.34
C VAL A 185 17.83 -0.74 -5.40
N SER A 186 18.15 0.43 -5.94
CA SER A 186 17.31 1.11 -6.93
C SER A 186 17.18 0.34 -8.26
N GLY A 187 18.18 -0.48 -8.60
CA GLY A 187 18.23 -1.31 -9.79
C GLY A 187 17.91 -2.80 -9.57
N ILE A 188 17.59 -3.21 -8.35
CA ILE A 188 17.29 -4.62 -8.04
C ILE A 188 15.83 -4.93 -8.37
N SER A 189 15.58 -5.95 -9.22
CA SER A 189 14.22 -6.40 -9.51
C SER A 189 13.60 -7.05 -8.27
N THR A 190 12.30 -6.81 -8.05
CA THR A 190 11.51 -7.40 -6.95
C THR A 190 11.12 -8.86 -7.22
N GLY A 191 11.67 -9.51 -8.24
CA GLY A 191 11.40 -10.90 -8.60
C GLY A 191 12.12 -11.87 -7.65
N TYR A 192 11.43 -12.27 -6.59
CA TYR A 192 11.61 -13.49 -5.83
C TYR A 192 10.28 -14.23 -5.82
#